data_87363bffd167955f145d766e2cbe044d
#
_entry.id   87363bffd167955f145d766e2cbe044d
#
_cell.length_a   1.000
_cell.length_b   1.000
_cell.length_c   1.000
_cell.angle_alpha   90.00
_cell.angle_beta   90.00
_cell.angle_gamma   90.00
#
_symmetry.space_group_name_H-M   'P 1'
#
loop_
_entity.id
_entity.type
_entity.pdbx_description
1 polymer ?
#
loop_
_entity_poly.entity_id
_entity_poly.type
_entity_poly.pdbx_seq_one_letter_code
_entity_poly.pdbx_strand_id
1 'polypeptide(L)'
;KFSNGNINNNNTSNNNNYVRCVRDLLANLINVDEMKIDFESLVEAWLDCRRSKRRTPVAMDFEVDAESNLYNLYKEIEEGTYKISRSNAFIVLQPVKREVFAASFRDRVVHHYLAARINPLFEKEFILDSYSCRVGKGTLFGVKRLKRFIAQCSENYTQDCYVLQCDIRGFFMNIDRRLLADKLDAFLKEKYKGDDLETILYLTRMIALDNPVSKVHVKGFRHLWKGLPKDKSLFSMNGMPMPCDKAPKQLDMFVCNKELGLPIGNLTSQLFANFYLNSFDHYCKSKLGLRYYGRYVDDFFVVHQDKEFLKSLIPVFQTFLRDELGLTLHPKKIR
;
A
#
# COMPACT_ATOMS: atom_id res chain seq x y z
N LYS A 1 57.11 -6.89 1.80
CA LYS A 1 56.21 -7.70 2.64
C LYS A 1 54.86 -7.01 2.65
N PHE A 2 53.92 -7.49 1.86
CA PHE A 2 52.51 -7.02 1.89
C PHE A 2 51.74 -7.93 2.84
N SER A 3 51.14 -7.32 3.85
CA SER A 3 50.22 -8.01 4.75
C SER A 3 48.79 -7.99 4.17
N ASN A 4 48.23 -9.13 3.92
CA ASN A 4 46.83 -9.31 3.55
C ASN A 4 45.92 -8.87 4.68
N GLY A 5 45.15 -7.81 4.46
CA GLY A 5 44.03 -7.43 5.31
C GLY A 5 42.81 -8.21 4.93
N ASN A 6 42.34 -9.08 5.80
CA ASN A 6 41.05 -9.77 5.71
C ASN A 6 39.91 -8.75 5.77
N ILE A 7 39.20 -8.57 4.68
CA ILE A 7 37.93 -7.84 4.65
C ILE A 7 36.87 -8.79 5.20
N ASN A 8 36.46 -8.56 6.42
CA ASN A 8 35.40 -9.31 7.09
C ASN A 8 34.03 -9.09 6.40
N ASN A 9 33.46 -10.17 5.90
CA ASN A 9 32.15 -10.27 5.26
C ASN A 9 30.96 -10.21 6.26
N ASN A 10 31.00 -9.33 7.26
CA ASN A 10 29.91 -9.28 8.28
C ASN A 10 28.65 -8.54 7.87
N ASN A 11 28.64 -7.81 6.74
CA ASN A 11 27.47 -7.02 6.32
C ASN A 11 26.41 -7.78 5.51
N THR A 12 26.77 -8.93 4.96
CA THR A 12 25.78 -9.85 4.35
C THR A 12 24.99 -10.63 5.40
N SER A 13 25.53 -10.80 6.62
CA SER A 13 24.88 -11.56 7.68
C SER A 13 23.67 -10.84 8.29
N ASN A 14 23.67 -9.51 8.44
CA ASN A 14 22.58 -8.77 9.07
C ASN A 14 21.35 -8.65 8.17
N ASN A 15 21.52 -8.40 6.87
CA ASN A 15 20.40 -8.44 5.91
C ASN A 15 19.84 -9.86 5.74
N ASN A 16 20.71 -10.87 5.75
CA ASN A 16 20.30 -12.26 5.73
C ASN A 16 19.58 -12.67 7.03
N ASN A 17 19.98 -12.13 8.18
CA ASN A 17 19.33 -12.41 9.47
C ASN A 17 17.95 -11.76 9.58
N TYR A 18 17.73 -10.55 9.04
CA TYR A 18 16.41 -9.92 9.02
C TYR A 18 15.44 -10.65 8.06
N VAL A 19 15.89 -10.93 6.83
CA VAL A 19 15.14 -11.73 5.86
C VAL A 19 14.87 -13.15 6.41
N ARG A 20 15.81 -13.70 7.17
CA ARG A 20 15.66 -14.99 7.84
C ARG A 20 14.66 -14.90 9.00
N CYS A 21 14.71 -13.86 9.81
CA CYS A 21 13.78 -13.65 10.93
C CYS A 21 12.33 -13.44 10.46
N VAL A 22 12.09 -12.68 9.39
CA VAL A 22 10.75 -12.54 8.78
C VAL A 22 10.31 -13.88 8.15
N ARG A 23 11.23 -14.61 7.54
CA ARG A 23 10.98 -15.94 6.98
C ARG A 23 10.66 -16.97 8.05
N ASP A 24 11.40 -16.97 9.16
CA ASP A 24 11.21 -17.91 10.27
C ASP A 24 9.92 -17.57 11.05
N LEU A 25 9.55 -16.29 11.15
CA LEU A 25 8.25 -15.83 11.67
C LEU A 25 7.08 -16.25 10.74
N LEU A 26 7.26 -16.15 9.43
CA LEU A 26 6.26 -16.59 8.45
C LEU A 26 6.14 -18.12 8.43
N ALA A 27 7.26 -18.86 8.47
CA ALA A 27 7.27 -20.31 8.47
C ALA A 27 6.61 -20.92 9.72
N ASN A 28 6.67 -20.23 10.87
CA ASN A 28 6.03 -20.68 12.11
C ASN A 28 4.53 -20.33 12.21
N LEU A 29 4.01 -19.50 11.29
CA LEU A 29 2.63 -19.01 11.33
C LEU A 29 1.75 -19.54 10.19
N ILE A 30 2.34 -20.25 9.22
CA ILE A 30 1.66 -20.73 8.01
C ILE A 30 1.88 -22.24 7.89
N ASN A 31 0.78 -22.96 7.80
CA ASN A 31 0.83 -24.40 7.51
C ASN A 31 1.00 -24.60 5.99
N VAL A 32 2.24 -24.85 5.56
CA VAL A 32 2.56 -25.04 4.14
C VAL A 32 1.81 -26.25 3.54
N ASP A 33 1.54 -27.27 4.35
CA ASP A 33 0.80 -28.47 3.91
C ASP A 33 -0.69 -28.17 3.60
N GLU A 34 -1.21 -27.04 4.07
CA GLU A 34 -2.56 -26.57 3.78
C GLU A 34 -2.64 -25.51 2.66
N MET A 35 -1.50 -25.15 2.07
CA MET A 35 -1.49 -24.19 0.97
C MET A 35 -2.10 -24.80 -0.28
N LYS A 36 -3.11 -24.11 -0.80
CA LYS A 36 -3.79 -24.44 -2.04
C LYS A 36 -3.75 -23.26 -2.97
N ILE A 37 -3.45 -23.52 -4.23
CA ILE A 37 -3.54 -22.52 -5.30
C ILE A 37 -4.18 -23.17 -6.52
N ASP A 38 -5.10 -22.47 -7.16
CA ASP A 38 -5.68 -22.88 -8.41
C ASP A 38 -4.90 -22.27 -9.58
N PHE A 39 -4.37 -23.12 -10.46
CA PHE A 39 -3.57 -22.71 -11.60
C PHE A 39 -4.38 -21.90 -12.61
N GLU A 40 -5.65 -22.24 -12.87
CA GLU A 40 -6.51 -21.50 -13.79
C GLU A 40 -6.71 -20.06 -13.31
N SER A 41 -6.95 -19.87 -12.01
CA SER A 41 -7.07 -18.55 -11.40
C SER A 41 -5.76 -17.75 -11.49
N LEU A 42 -4.61 -18.38 -11.46
CA LEU A 42 -3.33 -17.70 -11.68
C LEU A 42 -3.18 -17.27 -13.15
N VAL A 43 -3.65 -18.08 -14.09
CA VAL A 43 -3.72 -17.71 -15.53
C VAL A 43 -4.68 -16.54 -15.75
N GLU A 44 -5.86 -16.55 -15.12
CA GLU A 44 -6.80 -15.41 -15.19
C GLU A 44 -6.17 -14.12 -14.65
N ALA A 45 -5.46 -14.21 -13.53
CA ALA A 45 -4.74 -13.07 -12.94
C ALA A 45 -3.65 -12.53 -13.88
N TRP A 46 -2.94 -13.41 -14.59
CA TRP A 46 -1.99 -13.01 -15.64
C TRP A 46 -2.70 -12.32 -16.81
N LEU A 47 -3.80 -12.87 -17.30
CA LEU A 47 -4.59 -12.28 -18.38
C LEU A 47 -5.11 -10.89 -18.01
N ASP A 48 -5.58 -10.71 -16.77
CA ASP A 48 -5.99 -9.39 -16.25
C ASP A 48 -4.80 -8.44 -16.10
N CYS A 49 -3.69 -8.88 -15.55
CA CYS A 49 -2.47 -8.10 -15.40
C CYS A 49 -1.96 -7.55 -16.74
N ARG A 50 -1.98 -8.37 -17.79
CA ARG A 50 -1.47 -8.01 -19.13
C ARG A 50 -2.40 -7.07 -19.91
N ARG A 51 -3.69 -7.01 -19.61
CA ARG A 51 -4.74 -6.34 -20.42
C ARG A 51 -4.35 -4.93 -20.88
N SER A 52 -3.73 -4.13 -20.00
CA SER A 52 -3.33 -2.75 -20.31
C SER A 52 -1.83 -2.60 -20.58
N LYS A 53 -1.05 -3.69 -20.61
CA LYS A 53 0.42 -3.66 -20.60
C LYS A 53 1.09 -4.54 -21.66
N ARG A 54 0.33 -5.11 -22.59
CA ARG A 54 0.80 -6.05 -23.63
C ARG A 54 2.02 -5.59 -24.42
N ARG A 55 2.19 -4.27 -24.60
CA ARG A 55 3.29 -3.69 -25.39
C ARG A 55 4.47 -3.23 -24.54
N THR A 56 4.48 -3.54 -23.24
CA THR A 56 5.62 -3.19 -22.39
C THR A 56 6.68 -4.28 -22.47
N PRO A 57 7.98 -3.93 -22.56
CA PRO A 57 9.05 -4.92 -22.66
C PRO A 57 8.97 -5.99 -21.56
N VAL A 58 8.72 -5.60 -20.33
CA VAL A 58 8.62 -6.53 -19.19
C VAL A 58 7.45 -7.53 -19.27
N ALA A 59 6.35 -7.15 -19.95
CA ALA A 59 5.25 -8.07 -20.19
C ALA A 59 5.61 -9.02 -21.35
N MET A 60 6.21 -8.49 -22.41
CA MET A 60 6.65 -9.28 -23.56
C MET A 60 7.72 -10.31 -23.14
N ASP A 61 8.70 -9.91 -22.35
CA ASP A 61 9.73 -10.82 -21.80
C ASP A 61 9.12 -11.99 -21.02
N PHE A 62 8.08 -11.70 -20.21
CA PHE A 62 7.37 -12.76 -19.48
C PHE A 62 6.55 -13.65 -20.41
N GLU A 63 5.98 -13.09 -21.47
CA GLU A 63 5.10 -13.80 -22.42
C GLU A 63 5.86 -14.71 -23.39
N VAL A 64 7.17 -14.51 -23.58
CA VAL A 64 8.01 -15.38 -24.43
C VAL A 64 7.95 -16.83 -23.96
N ASP A 65 7.91 -17.06 -22.64
CA ASP A 65 7.78 -18.40 -22.04
C ASP A 65 6.73 -18.35 -20.91
N ALA A 66 5.51 -17.94 -21.27
CA ALA A 66 4.44 -17.72 -20.31
C ALA A 66 4.05 -18.98 -19.54
N GLU A 67 4.03 -20.12 -20.21
CA GLU A 67 3.64 -21.41 -19.60
C GLU A 67 4.61 -21.80 -18.49
N SER A 68 5.92 -21.84 -18.79
CA SER A 68 6.94 -22.16 -17.78
C SER A 68 6.98 -21.12 -16.67
N ASN A 69 6.86 -19.83 -16.98
CA ASN A 69 6.85 -18.75 -16.00
C ASN A 69 5.66 -18.84 -15.04
N LEU A 70 4.48 -19.15 -15.54
CA LEU A 70 3.27 -19.35 -14.74
C LEU A 70 3.34 -20.62 -13.92
N TYR A 71 3.81 -21.73 -14.52
CA TYR A 71 3.94 -23.00 -13.82
C TYR A 71 4.96 -22.90 -12.68
N ASN A 72 6.11 -22.29 -12.92
CA ASN A 72 7.12 -22.07 -11.88
C ASN A 72 6.57 -21.17 -10.76
N LEU A 73 5.84 -20.11 -11.10
CA LEU A 73 5.21 -19.23 -10.12
C LEU A 73 4.15 -19.97 -9.29
N TYR A 74 3.34 -20.80 -9.94
CA TYR A 74 2.36 -21.67 -9.29
C TYR A 74 3.05 -22.59 -8.27
N LYS A 75 4.10 -23.31 -8.69
CA LYS A 75 4.86 -24.21 -7.82
C LYS A 75 5.50 -23.49 -6.64
N GLU A 76 6.13 -22.34 -6.86
CA GLU A 76 6.72 -21.57 -5.77
C GLU A 76 5.68 -21.10 -4.73
N ILE A 77 4.45 -20.80 -5.16
CA ILE A 77 3.38 -20.43 -4.23
C ILE A 77 2.87 -21.68 -3.51
N GLU A 78 2.59 -22.77 -4.23
CA GLU A 78 2.13 -24.05 -3.68
C GLU A 78 3.09 -24.59 -2.62
N GLU A 79 4.40 -24.52 -2.86
CA GLU A 79 5.45 -24.98 -1.96
C GLU A 79 5.86 -23.97 -0.88
N GLY A 80 5.21 -22.81 -0.81
CA GLY A 80 5.57 -21.73 0.14
C GLY A 80 6.97 -21.15 -0.08
N THR A 81 7.54 -21.34 -1.25
CA THR A 81 8.90 -20.88 -1.59
C THR A 81 8.93 -19.58 -2.36
N TYR A 82 7.76 -19.02 -2.70
CA TYR A 82 7.62 -17.75 -3.41
C TYR A 82 8.38 -16.62 -2.70
N LYS A 83 9.12 -15.83 -3.47
CA LYS A 83 9.83 -14.64 -3.01
C LYS A 83 9.52 -13.48 -3.94
N ILE A 84 9.21 -12.33 -3.35
CA ILE A 84 9.03 -11.10 -4.10
C ILE A 84 10.34 -10.74 -4.80
N SER A 85 10.24 -10.46 -6.09
CA SER A 85 11.36 -10.08 -6.93
C SER A 85 11.78 -8.62 -6.69
N ARG A 86 12.85 -8.21 -7.35
CA ARG A 86 13.33 -6.83 -7.28
C ARG A 86 12.36 -5.86 -7.95
N SER A 87 11.92 -4.84 -7.22
CA SER A 87 11.08 -3.75 -7.75
C SER A 87 11.89 -2.75 -8.57
N ASN A 88 11.20 -2.01 -9.46
CA ASN A 88 11.78 -0.89 -10.18
C ASN A 88 11.32 0.43 -9.56
N ALA A 89 12.25 1.25 -9.06
CA ALA A 89 11.97 2.58 -8.54
C ALA A 89 12.30 3.66 -9.57
N PHE A 90 11.41 4.63 -9.74
CA PHE A 90 11.59 5.77 -10.62
C PHE A 90 10.74 6.96 -10.19
N ILE A 91 11.07 8.14 -10.70
CA ILE A 91 10.33 9.38 -10.44
C ILE A 91 9.33 9.65 -11.56
N VAL A 92 8.09 9.93 -11.17
CA VAL A 92 7.06 10.52 -12.02
C VAL A 92 6.96 12.01 -11.69
N LEU A 93 6.97 12.88 -12.71
CA LEU A 93 6.99 14.33 -12.51
C LEU A 93 5.59 14.96 -12.50
N GLN A 94 4.62 14.35 -13.19
CA GLN A 94 3.29 14.92 -13.36
C GLN A 94 2.21 13.95 -12.84
N PRO A 95 1.09 14.48 -12.33
CA PRO A 95 0.77 15.89 -12.06
C PRO A 95 1.55 16.48 -10.87
N VAL A 96 2.10 15.64 -10.01
CA VAL A 96 2.94 16.00 -8.87
C VAL A 96 4.13 15.04 -8.83
N LYS A 97 5.30 15.57 -8.56
CA LYS A 97 6.52 14.78 -8.43
C LYS A 97 6.37 13.76 -7.30
N ARG A 98 6.56 12.48 -7.64
CA ARG A 98 6.44 11.35 -6.71
C ARG A 98 7.37 10.21 -7.07
N GLU A 99 7.77 9.47 -6.06
CA GLU A 99 8.48 8.21 -6.17
C GLU A 99 7.48 7.08 -6.45
N VAL A 100 7.80 6.21 -7.39
CA VAL A 100 6.97 5.06 -7.76
C VAL A 100 7.82 3.80 -7.71
N PHE A 101 7.28 2.75 -7.10
CA PHE A 101 7.86 1.41 -7.09
C PHE A 101 6.96 0.48 -7.89
N ALA A 102 7.47 0.00 -9.01
CA ALA A 102 6.76 -0.95 -9.83
C ALA A 102 7.30 -2.36 -9.58
N ALA A 103 6.47 -3.24 -9.09
CA ALA A 103 6.79 -4.65 -8.97
C ALA A 103 7.20 -5.26 -10.32
N SER A 104 7.97 -6.36 -10.31
CA SER A 104 8.24 -7.15 -11.51
C SER A 104 6.94 -7.63 -12.14
N PHE A 105 6.94 -8.00 -13.42
CA PHE A 105 5.71 -8.45 -14.06
C PHE A 105 5.17 -9.74 -13.41
N ARG A 106 6.06 -10.65 -13.04
CA ARG A 106 5.75 -11.87 -12.28
C ARG A 106 5.02 -11.56 -10.96
N ASP A 107 5.55 -10.65 -10.16
CA ASP A 107 4.93 -10.26 -8.89
C ASP A 107 3.61 -9.52 -9.10
N ARG A 108 3.46 -8.77 -10.20
CA ARG A 108 2.17 -8.15 -10.56
C ARG A 108 1.09 -9.20 -10.84
N VAL A 109 1.44 -10.36 -11.40
CA VAL A 109 0.48 -11.47 -11.54
C VAL A 109 -0.01 -11.90 -10.16
N VAL A 110 0.88 -12.03 -9.18
CA VAL A 110 0.50 -12.34 -7.78
C VAL A 110 -0.36 -11.23 -7.17
N HIS A 111 -0.04 -9.96 -7.41
CA HIS A 111 -0.89 -8.84 -6.97
C HIS A 111 -2.30 -8.91 -7.56
N HIS A 112 -2.45 -9.29 -8.83
CA HIS A 112 -3.75 -9.47 -9.47
C HIS A 112 -4.49 -10.69 -8.94
N TYR A 113 -3.78 -11.81 -8.72
CA TYR A 113 -4.33 -13.02 -8.11
C TYR A 113 -4.91 -12.73 -6.72
N LEU A 114 -4.12 -12.07 -5.86
CA LEU A 114 -4.56 -11.69 -4.52
C LEU A 114 -5.73 -10.69 -4.57
N ALA A 115 -5.62 -9.65 -5.40
CA ALA A 115 -6.66 -8.63 -5.53
C ALA A 115 -8.02 -9.22 -5.97
N ALA A 116 -8.02 -10.18 -6.90
CA ALA A 116 -9.26 -10.83 -7.35
C ALA A 116 -10.00 -11.53 -6.19
N ARG A 117 -9.27 -12.06 -5.21
CA ARG A 117 -9.85 -12.78 -4.06
C ARG A 117 -10.27 -11.86 -2.92
N ILE A 118 -9.45 -10.86 -2.58
CA ILE A 118 -9.71 -10.04 -1.40
C ILE A 118 -10.60 -8.82 -1.69
N ASN A 119 -10.53 -8.24 -2.91
CA ASN A 119 -11.28 -7.03 -3.23
C ASN A 119 -12.81 -7.19 -3.10
N PRO A 120 -13.44 -8.32 -3.48
CA PRO A 120 -14.87 -8.52 -3.24
C PRO A 120 -15.26 -8.47 -1.76
N LEU A 121 -14.37 -8.87 -0.86
CA LEU A 121 -14.60 -8.78 0.58
C LEU A 121 -14.48 -7.33 1.06
N PHE A 122 -13.45 -6.63 0.63
CA PHE A 122 -13.26 -5.21 0.98
C PHE A 122 -14.42 -4.34 0.49
N GLU A 123 -14.93 -4.59 -0.73
CA GLU A 123 -16.05 -3.84 -1.28
C GLU A 123 -17.34 -3.97 -0.45
N LYS A 124 -17.54 -5.09 0.25
CA LYS A 124 -18.66 -5.29 1.17
C LYS A 124 -18.50 -4.50 2.47
N GLU A 125 -17.27 -4.28 2.91
CA GLU A 125 -16.95 -3.58 4.16
C GLU A 125 -16.82 -2.06 3.97
N PHE A 126 -16.42 -1.61 2.78
CA PHE A 126 -16.17 -0.18 2.55
C PHE A 126 -17.47 0.62 2.55
N ILE A 127 -17.47 1.74 3.23
CA ILE A 127 -18.60 2.69 3.17
C ILE A 127 -18.87 3.15 1.72
N LEU A 128 -20.12 3.55 1.43
CA LEU A 128 -20.46 4.06 0.10
C LEU A 128 -19.58 5.27 -0.30
N ASP A 129 -19.25 6.12 0.65
CA ASP A 129 -18.58 7.41 0.44
C ASP A 129 -17.06 7.35 0.57
N SER A 130 -16.45 6.19 0.33
CA SER A 130 -15.04 6.02 -0.02
C SER A 130 -14.92 5.82 -1.53
N TYR A 131 -14.15 6.66 -2.24
CA TYR A 131 -14.29 6.83 -3.68
C TYR A 131 -13.10 6.35 -4.52
N SER A 132 -11.91 6.32 -3.95
CA SER A 132 -10.68 6.03 -4.70
C SER A 132 -10.49 4.55 -4.97
N CYS A 133 -9.97 4.24 -6.17
CA CYS A 133 -9.58 2.89 -6.58
C CYS A 133 -10.69 1.83 -6.45
N ARG A 134 -11.94 2.22 -6.67
CA ARG A 134 -13.12 1.36 -6.62
C ARG A 134 -13.90 1.43 -7.93
N VAL A 135 -14.42 0.29 -8.38
CA VAL A 135 -15.20 0.20 -9.62
C VAL A 135 -16.47 1.04 -9.52
N GLY A 136 -16.77 1.80 -10.57
CA GLY A 136 -17.93 2.69 -10.63
C GLY A 136 -17.83 3.95 -9.76
N LYS A 137 -16.69 4.18 -9.10
CA LYS A 137 -16.43 5.36 -8.28
C LYS A 137 -15.28 6.20 -8.87
N GLY A 138 -14.60 6.97 -8.08
CA GLY A 138 -13.52 7.85 -8.54
C GLY A 138 -13.84 9.32 -8.32
N THR A 139 -12.99 10.20 -8.84
CA THR A 139 -13.06 11.64 -8.59
C THR A 139 -14.41 12.25 -8.95
N LEU A 140 -14.94 11.93 -10.15
CA LEU A 140 -16.23 12.48 -10.60
C LEU A 140 -17.40 12.04 -9.69
N PHE A 141 -17.38 10.78 -9.26
CA PHE A 141 -18.39 10.28 -8.32
C PHE A 141 -18.30 11.03 -6.99
N GLY A 142 -17.09 11.21 -6.43
CA GLY A 142 -16.87 11.96 -5.19
C GLY A 142 -17.36 13.41 -5.29
N VAL A 143 -17.05 14.11 -6.40
CA VAL A 143 -17.52 15.48 -6.63
C VAL A 143 -19.06 15.55 -6.69
N LYS A 144 -19.72 14.62 -7.38
CA LYS A 144 -21.20 14.55 -7.42
C LYS A 144 -21.78 14.28 -6.03
N ARG A 145 -21.12 13.41 -5.23
CA ARG A 145 -21.54 13.14 -3.85
C ARG A 145 -21.39 14.38 -2.96
N LEU A 146 -20.25 15.07 -3.02
CA LEU A 146 -20.04 16.31 -2.28
C LEU A 146 -21.07 17.38 -2.63
N LYS A 147 -21.33 17.60 -3.93
CA LYS A 147 -22.40 18.53 -4.37
C LYS A 147 -23.75 18.17 -3.77
N ARG A 148 -24.12 16.87 -3.78
CA ARG A 148 -25.37 16.39 -3.17
C ARG A 148 -25.38 16.63 -1.65
N PHE A 149 -24.28 16.40 -0.96
CA PHE A 149 -24.18 16.65 0.48
C PHE A 149 -24.34 18.12 0.83
N ILE A 150 -23.70 19.01 0.05
CA ILE A 150 -23.87 20.45 0.22
C ILE A 150 -25.34 20.83 0.03
N ALA A 151 -25.99 20.40 -1.06
CA ALA A 151 -27.38 20.71 -1.32
C ALA A 151 -28.32 20.20 -0.21
N GLN A 152 -28.09 18.98 0.28
CA GLN A 152 -28.89 18.40 1.36
C GLN A 152 -28.65 19.08 2.70
N CYS A 153 -27.40 19.41 3.02
CA CYS A 153 -27.03 20.06 4.26
C CYS A 153 -27.52 21.51 4.32
N SER A 154 -27.48 22.22 3.19
CA SER A 154 -27.94 23.61 3.06
C SER A 154 -29.43 23.76 2.75
N GLU A 155 -30.20 22.68 2.80
CA GLU A 155 -31.63 22.71 2.44
C GLU A 155 -31.87 23.34 1.06
N ASN A 156 -31.17 22.81 0.04
CA ASN A 156 -31.13 23.35 -1.33
C ASN A 156 -30.64 24.79 -1.42
N TYR A 157 -29.55 25.10 -0.70
CA TYR A 157 -28.88 26.40 -0.70
C TYR A 157 -29.67 27.54 -0.04
N THR A 158 -30.62 27.23 0.82
CA THR A 158 -31.38 28.22 1.60
C THR A 158 -30.76 28.50 2.96
N GLN A 159 -29.93 27.58 3.46
CA GLN A 159 -29.22 27.68 4.73
C GLN A 159 -27.70 27.65 4.51
N ASP A 160 -26.97 28.30 5.40
CA ASP A 160 -25.50 28.20 5.41
C ASP A 160 -25.05 26.79 5.73
N CYS A 161 -24.04 26.33 5.01
CA CYS A 161 -23.32 25.09 5.35
C CYS A 161 -21.82 25.29 5.11
N TYR A 162 -21.03 24.54 5.85
CA TYR A 162 -19.58 24.60 5.85
C TYR A 162 -19.00 23.24 5.45
N VAL A 163 -17.85 23.26 4.79
CA VAL A 163 -17.12 22.05 4.40
C VAL A 163 -15.78 22.07 5.12
N LEU A 164 -15.55 21.09 5.98
CA LEU A 164 -14.23 20.82 6.54
C LEU A 164 -13.54 19.81 5.62
N GLN A 165 -12.43 20.23 5.03
CA GLN A 165 -11.56 19.35 4.24
C GLN A 165 -10.27 19.10 5.01
N CYS A 166 -9.85 17.84 5.08
CA CYS A 166 -8.62 17.39 5.73
C CYS A 166 -7.84 16.47 4.82
N ASP A 167 -6.51 16.44 5.00
CA ASP A 167 -5.57 15.58 4.28
C ASP A 167 -4.68 14.87 5.32
N ILE A 168 -4.33 13.62 5.07
CA ILE A 168 -3.42 12.87 5.94
C ILE A 168 -1.99 13.07 5.45
N ARG A 169 -1.11 13.54 6.33
CA ARG A 169 0.28 13.84 5.98
C ARG A 169 1.04 12.60 5.56
N GLY A 170 1.53 12.60 4.29
CA GLY A 170 2.40 11.55 3.79
C GLY A 170 1.80 10.14 3.93
N PHE A 171 0.51 9.98 3.69
CA PHE A 171 -0.27 8.79 4.01
C PHE A 171 0.43 7.48 3.63
N PHE A 172 0.71 7.25 2.34
CA PHE A 172 1.37 6.02 1.87
C PHE A 172 2.73 5.76 2.54
N MET A 173 3.45 6.80 2.91
CA MET A 173 4.78 6.70 3.52
C MET A 173 4.74 6.41 5.02
N ASN A 174 3.58 6.65 5.67
CA ASN A 174 3.42 6.48 7.11
C ASN A 174 2.51 5.30 7.49
N ILE A 175 2.03 4.51 6.53
CA ILE A 175 1.31 3.28 6.84
C ILE A 175 2.26 2.32 7.56
N ASP A 176 1.89 1.88 8.76
CA ASP A 176 2.59 0.84 9.48
C ASP A 176 2.28 -0.51 8.85
N ARG A 177 3.31 -1.18 8.29
CA ARG A 177 3.15 -2.44 7.58
C ARG A 177 2.80 -3.61 8.49
N ARG A 178 3.27 -3.60 9.75
CA ARG A 178 2.91 -4.65 10.73
C ARG A 178 1.46 -4.52 11.14
N LEU A 179 1.07 -3.32 11.57
CA LEU A 179 -0.32 -3.04 11.91
C LEU A 179 -1.27 -3.38 10.75
N LEU A 180 -0.88 -3.03 9.51
CA LEU A 180 -1.63 -3.40 8.32
C LEU A 180 -1.73 -4.92 8.15
N ALA A 181 -0.61 -5.64 8.24
CA ALA A 181 -0.59 -7.11 8.09
C ALA A 181 -1.46 -7.79 9.16
N ASP A 182 -1.36 -7.36 10.42
CA ASP A 182 -2.15 -7.92 11.52
C ASP A 182 -3.66 -7.66 11.34
N LYS A 183 -4.03 -6.45 10.89
CA LYS A 183 -5.44 -6.12 10.58
C LYS A 183 -5.96 -6.95 9.39
N LEU A 184 -5.14 -7.15 8.34
CA LEU A 184 -5.51 -7.97 7.19
C LEU A 184 -5.67 -9.44 7.56
N ASP A 185 -4.78 -9.99 8.37
CA ASP A 185 -4.87 -11.36 8.87
C ASP A 185 -6.15 -11.61 9.66
N ALA A 186 -6.43 -10.74 10.65
CA ALA A 186 -7.65 -10.84 11.46
C ALA A 186 -8.90 -10.80 10.58
N PHE A 187 -8.94 -9.86 9.63
CA PHE A 187 -10.05 -9.70 8.70
C PHE A 187 -10.24 -10.92 7.79
N LEU A 188 -9.16 -11.42 7.19
CA LEU A 188 -9.23 -12.55 6.27
C LEU A 188 -9.64 -13.84 6.99
N LYS A 189 -9.12 -14.10 8.18
CA LYS A 189 -9.53 -15.26 9.01
C LYS A 189 -11.03 -15.23 9.34
N GLU A 190 -11.59 -14.07 9.55
CA GLU A 190 -13.03 -13.90 9.84
C GLU A 190 -13.90 -14.02 8.58
N LYS A 191 -13.51 -13.34 7.50
CA LYS A 191 -14.39 -13.09 6.35
C LYS A 191 -14.15 -13.99 5.15
N TYR A 192 -12.90 -14.46 4.95
CA TYR A 192 -12.59 -15.31 3.80
C TYR A 192 -13.07 -16.75 4.03
N LYS A 193 -13.75 -17.34 3.05
CA LYS A 193 -14.34 -18.69 3.15
C LYS A 193 -13.84 -19.62 2.05
N GLY A 194 -12.83 -19.24 1.28
CA GLY A 194 -12.18 -20.10 0.31
C GLY A 194 -11.30 -21.16 1.01
N ASP A 195 -11.11 -22.28 0.35
CA ASP A 195 -10.25 -23.36 0.81
C ASP A 195 -8.74 -23.07 0.61
N ASP A 196 -8.43 -21.95 -0.04
CA ASP A 196 -7.10 -21.38 -0.25
C ASP A 196 -6.73 -20.29 0.78
N LEU A 197 -7.41 -20.23 1.94
CA LEU A 197 -7.18 -19.19 2.98
C LEU A 197 -5.71 -19.07 3.38
N GLU A 198 -5.01 -20.18 3.60
CA GLU A 198 -3.60 -20.16 4.03
C GLU A 198 -2.70 -19.52 2.96
N THR A 199 -2.96 -19.82 1.67
CA THR A 199 -2.28 -19.18 0.54
C THR A 199 -2.55 -17.68 0.50
N ILE A 200 -3.79 -17.26 0.72
CA ILE A 200 -4.16 -15.84 0.73
C ILE A 200 -3.52 -15.12 1.92
N LEU A 201 -3.48 -15.70 3.09
CA LEU A 201 -2.79 -15.15 4.26
C LEU A 201 -1.28 -15.03 4.01
N TYR A 202 -0.66 -16.08 3.46
CA TYR A 202 0.75 -16.09 3.09
C TYR A 202 1.10 -14.95 2.12
N LEU A 203 0.41 -14.88 0.98
CA LEU A 203 0.66 -13.85 -0.03
C LEU A 203 0.37 -12.43 0.48
N THR A 204 -0.69 -12.27 1.27
CA THR A 204 -1.04 -10.99 1.89
C THR A 204 0.06 -10.50 2.82
N ARG A 205 0.56 -11.35 3.71
CA ARG A 205 1.68 -11.02 4.61
C ARG A 205 2.96 -10.73 3.86
N MET A 206 3.32 -11.58 2.89
CA MET A 206 4.51 -11.36 2.06
C MET A 206 4.49 -9.98 1.40
N ILE A 207 3.36 -9.56 0.83
CA ILE A 207 3.23 -8.28 0.13
C ILE A 207 3.11 -7.12 1.10
N ALA A 208 2.36 -7.26 2.20
CA ALA A 208 2.18 -6.18 3.17
C ALA A 208 3.48 -5.86 3.94
N LEU A 209 4.27 -6.87 4.27
CA LEU A 209 5.53 -6.71 5.02
C LEU A 209 6.74 -6.44 4.12
N ASP A 210 6.62 -6.58 2.78
CA ASP A 210 7.76 -6.35 1.88
C ASP A 210 8.31 -4.93 2.02
N ASN A 211 9.64 -4.85 2.13
CA ASN A 211 10.34 -3.57 2.10
C ASN A 211 10.89 -3.32 0.69
N PRO A 212 10.20 -2.52 -0.13
CA PRO A 212 10.53 -2.37 -1.54
C PRO A 212 11.90 -1.72 -1.77
N VAL A 213 12.45 -1.01 -0.78
CA VAL A 213 13.78 -0.39 -0.90
C VAL A 213 14.93 -1.34 -0.63
N SER A 214 14.68 -2.49 0.00
CA SER A 214 15.71 -3.50 0.28
C SER A 214 16.17 -4.24 -0.98
N LYS A 215 15.30 -4.33 -2.00
CA LYS A 215 15.53 -5.04 -3.27
C LYS A 215 15.01 -4.20 -4.43
N VAL A 216 15.72 -3.13 -4.78
CA VAL A 216 15.26 -2.19 -5.79
C VAL A 216 16.26 -2.01 -6.91
N HIS A 217 15.74 -1.84 -8.13
CA HIS A 217 16.47 -1.34 -9.28
C HIS A 217 16.00 0.09 -9.59
N VAL A 218 16.91 1.06 -9.44
CA VAL A 218 16.62 2.48 -9.73
C VAL A 218 16.66 2.70 -11.23
N LYS A 219 15.53 3.04 -11.84
CA LYS A 219 15.40 3.37 -13.26
C LYS A 219 15.39 4.87 -13.51
N GLY A 220 15.89 5.26 -14.66
CA GLY A 220 15.95 6.67 -15.08
C GLY A 220 17.07 7.44 -14.39
N PHE A 221 16.99 8.77 -14.46
CA PHE A 221 18.07 9.65 -13.98
C PHE A 221 18.00 9.88 -12.47
N ARG A 222 19.07 9.56 -11.78
CA ARG A 222 19.18 9.72 -10.32
C ARG A 222 18.95 11.15 -9.83
N HIS A 223 19.33 12.16 -10.63
CA HIS A 223 19.11 13.56 -10.28
C HIS A 223 17.63 13.94 -10.13
N LEU A 224 16.71 13.16 -10.70
CA LEU A 224 15.28 13.39 -10.55
C LEU A 224 14.78 13.23 -9.11
N TRP A 225 15.51 12.52 -8.24
CA TRP A 225 15.21 12.46 -6.80
C TRP A 225 15.54 13.75 -6.05
N LYS A 226 16.41 14.63 -6.60
CA LYS A 226 16.72 15.92 -5.97
C LYS A 226 15.45 16.74 -5.74
N GLY A 227 15.29 17.28 -4.52
CA GLY A 227 14.13 18.09 -4.16
C GLY A 227 12.85 17.32 -3.87
N LEU A 228 12.86 15.99 -3.88
CA LEU A 228 11.78 15.20 -3.29
C LEU A 228 11.89 15.30 -1.76
N PRO A 229 10.84 15.72 -1.04
CA PRO A 229 10.86 15.78 0.42
C PRO A 229 11.16 14.41 1.04
N LYS A 230 11.92 14.38 2.12
CA LYS A 230 12.32 13.13 2.79
C LYS A 230 11.12 12.33 3.30
N ASP A 231 10.07 13.00 3.75
CA ASP A 231 8.80 12.41 4.19
C ASP A 231 7.90 11.93 3.04
N LYS A 232 8.36 12.07 1.79
CA LYS A 232 7.71 11.57 0.57
C LYS A 232 8.54 10.54 -0.20
N SER A 233 9.58 9.99 0.43
CA SER A 233 10.44 8.95 -0.15
C SER A 233 10.55 7.75 0.78
N LEU A 234 10.27 6.56 0.28
CA LEU A 234 10.44 5.30 1.01
C LEU A 234 11.92 5.04 1.34
N PHE A 235 12.86 5.48 0.51
CA PHE A 235 14.27 5.39 0.85
C PHE A 235 14.56 6.12 2.17
N SER A 236 14.19 7.39 2.26
CA SER A 236 14.40 8.19 3.47
C SER A 236 13.60 7.69 4.68
N MET A 237 12.34 7.30 4.47
CA MET A 237 11.47 6.80 5.55
C MET A 237 12.00 5.49 6.15
N ASN A 238 12.67 4.68 5.33
CA ASN A 238 13.30 3.44 5.75
C ASN A 238 14.81 3.61 6.06
N GLY A 239 15.29 4.82 6.29
CA GLY A 239 16.68 5.09 6.67
C GLY A 239 17.73 4.84 5.57
N MET A 240 17.27 4.64 4.32
CA MET A 240 18.17 4.42 3.19
C MET A 240 18.52 5.74 2.49
N PRO A 241 19.74 5.89 1.95
CA PRO A 241 20.09 7.07 1.16
C PRO A 241 19.22 7.14 -0.10
N MET A 242 18.79 8.35 -0.45
CA MET A 242 18.06 8.56 -1.69
C MET A 242 18.99 8.34 -2.90
N PRO A 243 18.44 7.90 -4.05
CA PRO A 243 19.25 7.61 -5.25
C PRO A 243 20.10 8.79 -5.77
N CYS A 244 19.75 10.04 -5.41
CA CYS A 244 20.53 11.23 -5.74
C CYS A 244 21.66 11.54 -4.75
N ASP A 245 21.65 10.92 -3.57
CA ASP A 245 22.66 11.14 -2.55
C ASP A 245 23.95 10.38 -2.90
N LYS A 246 25.07 10.90 -2.45
CA LYS A 246 26.33 10.14 -2.50
C LYS A 246 26.20 8.98 -1.52
N ALA A 247 26.62 7.78 -1.95
CA ALA A 247 26.67 6.64 -1.04
C ALA A 247 27.49 7.01 0.21
N PRO A 248 26.95 6.82 1.41
CA PRO A 248 27.69 7.13 2.63
C PRO A 248 28.94 6.25 2.72
N LYS A 249 30.01 6.81 3.25
CA LYS A 249 31.29 6.10 3.42
C LYS A 249 31.22 4.92 4.40
N GLN A 250 30.18 4.89 5.26
CA GLN A 250 29.87 3.81 6.18
C GLN A 250 28.41 3.44 6.05
N LEU A 251 28.13 2.23 5.57
CA LEU A 251 26.78 1.66 5.40
C LEU A 251 26.22 1.14 6.74
N ASP A 252 27.04 1.07 7.77
CA ASP A 252 26.74 0.36 9.03
C ASP A 252 25.76 1.10 9.97
N MET A 253 25.38 2.33 9.65
CA MET A 253 24.47 3.15 10.47
C MET A 253 22.99 3.14 10.00
N PHE A 254 22.66 2.41 8.96
CA PHE A 254 21.29 2.39 8.42
C PHE A 254 20.52 1.14 8.85
N VAL A 255 20.40 0.95 10.17
CA VAL A 255 19.43 -0.01 10.71
C VAL A 255 18.05 0.63 10.60
N CYS A 256 17.29 0.21 9.60
CA CYS A 256 15.90 0.63 9.48
C CYS A 256 15.04 -0.10 10.49
N ASN A 257 14.71 0.55 11.58
CA ASN A 257 13.79 0.05 12.60
C ASN A 257 12.32 0.43 12.32
N LYS A 258 12.03 1.08 11.18
CA LYS A 258 10.67 1.53 10.86
C LYS A 258 10.12 0.74 9.68
N GLU A 259 9.14 -0.11 9.96
CA GLU A 259 8.40 -0.85 8.94
C GLU A 259 7.27 0.02 8.37
N LEU A 260 7.63 1.22 7.92
CA LEU A 260 6.69 2.20 7.42
C LEU A 260 6.66 2.26 5.90
N GLY A 261 5.48 2.52 5.37
CA GLY A 261 5.22 2.91 4.01
C GLY A 261 4.88 1.76 3.06
N LEU A 262 3.87 2.01 2.25
CA LEU A 262 3.50 1.17 1.11
C LEU A 262 4.05 1.75 -0.20
N PRO A 263 4.54 0.91 -1.12
CA PRO A 263 5.03 1.35 -2.41
C PRO A 263 3.89 1.90 -3.28
N ILE A 264 4.03 3.12 -3.79
CA ILE A 264 3.12 3.67 -4.78
C ILE A 264 3.43 3.02 -6.13
N GLY A 265 2.42 2.44 -6.79
CA GLY A 265 2.52 1.84 -8.12
C GLY A 265 2.05 0.39 -8.23
N ASN A 266 1.71 -0.25 -7.13
CA ASN A 266 1.18 -1.61 -7.08
C ASN A 266 -0.33 -1.63 -6.80
N LEU A 267 -1.04 -2.60 -7.38
CA LEU A 267 -2.48 -2.75 -7.22
C LEU A 267 -2.87 -3.00 -5.76
N THR A 268 -2.19 -3.90 -5.09
CA THR A 268 -2.46 -4.23 -3.69
C THR A 268 -2.19 -3.06 -2.75
N SER A 269 -1.21 -2.20 -3.02
CA SER A 269 -0.96 -1.01 -2.20
C SER A 269 -2.17 -0.08 -2.15
N GLN A 270 -2.91 0.03 -3.25
CA GLN A 270 -4.14 0.84 -3.31
C GLN A 270 -5.27 0.20 -2.49
N LEU A 271 -5.43 -1.12 -2.60
CA LEU A 271 -6.44 -1.88 -1.84
C LEU A 271 -6.13 -1.84 -0.34
N PHE A 272 -4.89 -2.09 0.02
CA PHE A 272 -4.41 -2.06 1.41
C PHE A 272 -4.53 -0.68 2.04
N ALA A 273 -4.22 0.37 1.29
CA ALA A 273 -4.39 1.76 1.76
C ALA A 273 -5.86 2.10 2.04
N ASN A 274 -6.80 1.68 1.18
CA ASN A 274 -8.21 1.84 1.44
C ASN A 274 -8.69 1.03 2.65
N PHE A 275 -8.23 -0.21 2.77
CA PHE A 275 -8.54 -1.07 3.92
C PHE A 275 -7.99 -0.49 5.23
N TYR A 276 -6.77 0.06 5.22
CA TYR A 276 -6.15 0.66 6.41
C TYR A 276 -6.99 1.80 7.00
N LEU A 277 -7.59 2.64 6.15
CA LEU A 277 -8.47 3.74 6.56
C LEU A 277 -9.94 3.34 6.76
N ASN A 278 -10.32 2.09 6.49
CA ASN A 278 -11.72 1.67 6.61
C ASN A 278 -12.25 1.83 8.04
N SER A 279 -11.42 1.55 9.05
CA SER A 279 -11.80 1.75 10.47
C SER A 279 -12.09 3.21 10.78
N PHE A 280 -11.32 4.15 10.19
CA PHE A 280 -11.58 5.58 10.32
C PHE A 280 -12.88 6.00 9.62
N ASP A 281 -13.15 5.45 8.44
CA ASP A 281 -14.42 5.70 7.72
C ASP A 281 -15.64 5.27 8.56
N HIS A 282 -15.57 4.09 9.15
CA HIS A 282 -16.62 3.58 10.04
C HIS A 282 -16.73 4.39 11.35
N TYR A 283 -15.61 4.82 11.91
CA TYR A 283 -15.60 5.71 13.05
C TYR A 283 -16.33 7.02 12.74
N CYS A 284 -16.03 7.65 11.60
CA CYS A 284 -16.69 8.87 11.17
C CYS A 284 -18.18 8.68 10.93
N LYS A 285 -18.58 7.62 10.21
CA LYS A 285 -20.00 7.38 9.86
C LYS A 285 -20.83 6.87 11.03
N SER A 286 -20.33 5.87 11.76
CA SER A 286 -21.13 5.11 12.73
C SER A 286 -20.96 5.62 14.16
N LYS A 287 -19.74 5.97 14.59
CA LYS A 287 -19.51 6.45 15.96
C LYS A 287 -19.74 7.94 16.12
N LEU A 288 -19.23 8.75 15.17
CA LEU A 288 -19.46 10.20 15.20
C LEU A 288 -20.76 10.63 14.51
N GLY A 289 -21.46 9.72 13.82
CA GLY A 289 -22.72 10.02 13.15
C GLY A 289 -22.62 11.02 12.00
N LEU A 290 -21.43 11.17 11.37
CA LEU A 290 -21.19 12.17 10.33
C LEU A 290 -21.89 11.79 9.02
N ARG A 291 -23.13 12.22 8.87
CA ARG A 291 -23.97 11.91 7.71
C ARG A 291 -23.32 12.29 6.39
N TYR A 292 -22.72 13.47 6.32
CA TYR A 292 -22.14 14.05 5.11
C TYR A 292 -20.59 13.99 5.13
N TYR A 293 -20.07 12.79 5.37
CA TYR A 293 -18.64 12.46 5.29
C TYR A 293 -18.32 11.73 4.01
N GLY A 294 -17.15 12.01 3.40
CA GLY A 294 -16.64 11.27 2.27
C GLY A 294 -15.11 11.35 2.17
N ARG A 295 -14.49 10.33 1.54
CA ARG A 295 -13.03 10.20 1.44
C ARG A 295 -12.58 9.82 0.03
N TYR A 296 -11.49 10.45 -0.41
CA TYR A 296 -10.76 10.09 -1.62
C TYR A 296 -9.27 9.89 -1.28
N VAL A 297 -8.84 8.64 -1.14
CA VAL A 297 -7.51 8.21 -0.63
C VAL A 297 -7.28 8.78 0.78
N ASP A 298 -6.40 9.77 0.91
CA ASP A 298 -5.99 10.50 2.11
C ASP A 298 -6.72 11.83 2.32
N ASP A 299 -7.38 12.33 1.28
CA ASP A 299 -8.26 13.50 1.37
C ASP A 299 -9.66 13.08 1.83
N PHE A 300 -10.18 13.71 2.87
CA PHE A 300 -11.55 13.51 3.34
C PHE A 300 -12.23 14.82 3.70
N PHE A 301 -13.54 14.79 3.70
CA PHE A 301 -14.34 15.97 3.99
C PHE A 301 -15.57 15.65 4.83
N VAL A 302 -16.02 16.65 5.57
CA VAL A 302 -17.30 16.66 6.30
C VAL A 302 -18.06 17.92 5.97
N VAL A 303 -19.37 17.82 5.74
CA VAL A 303 -20.26 18.97 5.52
C VAL A 303 -21.20 19.09 6.71
N HIS A 304 -21.37 20.29 7.27
CA HIS A 304 -22.25 20.56 8.40
C HIS A 304 -22.73 22.02 8.40
N GLN A 305 -23.87 22.31 8.98
CA GLN A 305 -24.38 23.69 9.14
C GLN A 305 -23.64 24.47 10.24
N ASP A 306 -23.16 23.76 11.26
CA ASP A 306 -22.42 24.39 12.36
C ASP A 306 -20.89 24.31 12.10
N LYS A 307 -20.28 25.49 11.97
CA LYS A 307 -18.84 25.67 11.75
C LYS A 307 -18.01 25.30 12.98
N GLU A 308 -18.49 25.61 14.19
CA GLU A 308 -17.76 25.32 15.42
C GLU A 308 -17.77 23.82 15.71
N PHE A 309 -18.86 23.12 15.41
CA PHE A 309 -18.90 21.67 15.42
C PHE A 309 -17.82 21.08 14.50
N LEU A 310 -17.70 21.55 13.26
CA LEU A 310 -16.65 21.08 12.34
C LEU A 310 -15.25 21.28 12.91
N LYS A 311 -14.98 22.44 13.54
CA LYS A 311 -13.69 22.71 14.20
C LYS A 311 -13.44 21.74 15.36
N SER A 312 -14.45 21.40 16.14
CA SER A 312 -14.34 20.48 17.27
C SER A 312 -13.99 19.04 16.84
N LEU A 313 -14.29 18.66 15.59
CA LEU A 313 -13.93 17.36 15.04
C LEU A 313 -12.43 17.20 14.76
N ILE A 314 -11.70 18.30 14.52
CA ILE A 314 -10.27 18.24 14.16
C ILE A 314 -9.43 17.49 15.21
N PRO A 315 -9.46 17.84 16.50
CA PRO A 315 -8.72 17.08 17.51
C PRO A 315 -9.21 15.63 17.66
N VAL A 316 -10.50 15.37 17.42
CA VAL A 316 -11.06 14.01 17.46
C VAL A 316 -10.46 13.15 16.35
N PHE A 317 -10.39 13.68 15.12
CA PHE A 317 -9.74 12.99 14.00
C PHE A 317 -8.24 12.79 14.24
N GLN A 318 -7.55 13.79 14.78
CA GLN A 318 -6.12 13.71 15.11
C GLN A 318 -5.85 12.59 16.11
N THR A 319 -6.66 12.50 17.16
CA THR A 319 -6.55 11.46 18.19
C THR A 319 -6.74 10.07 17.59
N PHE A 320 -7.84 9.84 16.86
CA PHE A 320 -8.10 8.54 16.25
C PHE A 320 -6.98 8.12 15.28
N LEU A 321 -6.61 9.02 14.37
CA LEU A 321 -5.59 8.71 13.36
C LEU A 321 -4.24 8.39 14.00
N ARG A 322 -3.86 9.12 15.05
CA ARG A 322 -2.60 8.90 15.78
C ARG A 322 -2.63 7.59 16.56
N ASP A 323 -3.68 7.36 17.35
CA ASP A 323 -3.70 6.29 18.35
C ASP A 323 -4.04 4.93 17.71
N GLU A 324 -4.92 4.89 16.70
CA GLU A 324 -5.37 3.66 16.06
C GLU A 324 -4.58 3.30 14.79
N LEU A 325 -4.00 4.29 14.11
CA LEU A 325 -3.40 4.10 12.80
C LEU A 325 -1.96 4.66 12.68
N GLY A 326 -1.42 5.31 13.71
CA GLY A 326 -0.09 5.92 13.66
C GLY A 326 0.04 7.06 12.63
N LEU A 327 -1.09 7.65 12.21
CA LEU A 327 -1.15 8.67 11.16
C LEU A 327 -1.34 10.08 11.74
N THR A 328 -1.05 11.09 10.95
CA THR A 328 -1.15 12.50 11.35
C THR A 328 -1.86 13.32 10.30
N LEU A 329 -2.77 14.21 10.71
CA LEU A 329 -3.36 15.20 9.80
C LEU A 329 -2.31 16.19 9.31
N HIS A 330 -2.45 16.62 8.06
CA HIS A 330 -1.56 17.61 7.46
C HIS A 330 -1.89 19.01 7.98
N PRO A 331 -1.02 19.67 8.80
CA PRO A 331 -1.37 20.88 9.54
C PRO A 331 -1.74 22.08 8.63
N LYS A 332 -1.22 22.09 7.39
CA LYS A 332 -1.46 23.19 6.43
C LYS A 332 -2.57 22.90 5.42
N LYS A 333 -3.22 21.73 5.50
CA LYS A 333 -4.28 21.32 4.58
C LYS A 333 -5.61 21.03 5.29
N ILE A 334 -5.84 21.67 6.41
CA ILE A 334 -7.14 21.73 7.08
C ILE A 334 -7.80 23.02 6.63
N ARG A 335 -8.93 22.93 5.98
CA ARG A 335 -9.63 24.06 5.36
C ARG A 335 -11.11 24.03 5.66
#